data_c739d974b393eaaa31ae1335c6820273
#
_entry.id   c739d974b393eaaa31ae1335c6820273
#
_cell.length_a   1.000
_cell.length_b   1.000
_cell.length_c   1.000
_cell.angle_alpha   90.00
_cell.angle_beta   90.00
_cell.angle_gamma   90.00
#
_symmetry.space_group_name_H-M   'P 1'
#
loop_
_entity.id
_entity.type
_entity.pdbx_description
1 polymer ?
#
loop_
_entity_poly.entity_id
_entity_poly.type
_entity_poly.pdbx_seq_one_letter_code
_entity_poly.pdbx_strand_id
1 'polypeptide(L)'
;MKSKGQRCLHIGEPDNFEDAKTEECWRRAMNEELWSIQDNNTWELADLPNGQNAIELKWVYKVKKDAERNLMKHKARLVAKACVQEQDVDFEEVFAPVARMDSVRLLIALAAQESWRIHHLYVNSAFLTGELEEELYVKQPPGYIQEGEEHKVLKLHKALYGLRQAPRAWNVELDRTLISLGFEKAPLEHAMYKRGDGKDRLLVGIYVDDLLITGADEEVIANFKLQMKKLFKMTDLGLLSYYLGIEVQQKPEGIIICQEAYAKKVLESCGMKDCNPSHVPMKPRLRLSKKSEAPAVDATEYRSVVRKLRYLTNTRPDLAYSVGIVSRFMEAPTTEHWAAVENILRYIKGTTNFGCVYLRKKKKEMVELLGYSDSDMAGDVDDRKSTSGVAYFLGGSIVSWLSQKQKVVALSSREAEYIAAATAVCQGVCLGRLLGDLTGKEPERVVLNIDDESTISLWENQMHHGRCKHIDTRYRYIRECVEESKIDVNYICTDDQLADILTRSLGRQKFVKMRRRISVQAVK
;
A
#
# COMPACT_ATOMS: atom_id res chain seq x y z
N MET A 1 5.59 14.29 -48.11
CA MET A 1 6.82 13.62 -47.68
C MET A 1 6.63 13.09 -46.27
N LYS A 2 6.40 11.79 -46.12
CA LYS A 2 6.25 11.13 -44.82
C LYS A 2 7.63 10.84 -44.24
N SER A 3 7.99 11.45 -43.12
CA SER A 3 9.26 11.19 -42.44
C SER A 3 9.27 9.74 -41.94
N LYS A 4 10.25 8.98 -42.40
CA LYS A 4 10.55 7.62 -41.93
C LYS A 4 10.95 7.69 -40.46
N GLY A 5 10.05 7.32 -39.55
CA GLY A 5 10.39 7.01 -38.17
C GLY A 5 11.34 5.81 -38.14
N GLN A 6 12.60 6.05 -37.79
CA GLN A 6 13.54 4.99 -37.49
C GLN A 6 12.98 4.12 -36.37
N ARG A 7 12.75 2.84 -36.67
CA ARG A 7 12.46 1.81 -35.66
C ARG A 7 13.71 1.65 -34.80
N CYS A 8 13.71 2.20 -33.59
CA CYS A 8 14.67 1.79 -32.56
C CYS A 8 14.48 0.30 -32.29
N LEU A 9 15.48 -0.49 -32.67
CA LEU A 9 15.62 -1.90 -32.31
C LEU A 9 15.57 -2.02 -30.78
N HIS A 10 15.19 -3.16 -30.25
CA HIS A 10 15.10 -3.49 -28.83
C HIS A 10 16.41 -3.19 -28.08
N ILE A 11 16.56 -1.96 -27.63
CA ILE A 11 17.71 -1.49 -26.88
C ILE A 11 17.37 -1.71 -25.40
N GLY A 12 18.21 -2.44 -24.67
CA GLY A 12 18.08 -2.66 -23.23
C GLY A 12 18.19 -1.34 -22.44
N GLU A 13 17.88 -1.37 -21.15
CA GLU A 13 18.17 -0.25 -20.26
C GLU A 13 19.71 -0.15 -20.09
N PRO A 14 20.35 1.00 -20.39
CA PRO A 14 21.80 1.17 -20.19
C PRO A 14 22.16 1.12 -18.70
N ASP A 15 23.33 0.59 -18.39
CA ASP A 15 23.81 0.52 -17.00
C ASP A 15 24.48 1.83 -16.55
N ASN A 16 25.00 2.63 -17.48
CA ASN A 16 25.76 3.85 -17.21
C ASN A 16 25.59 4.91 -18.32
N PHE A 17 26.18 6.09 -18.10
CA PHE A 17 26.11 7.20 -19.04
C PHE A 17 26.85 6.89 -20.36
N GLU A 18 28.01 6.21 -20.32
CA GLU A 18 28.82 5.90 -21.49
C GLU A 18 28.04 5.05 -22.51
N ASP A 19 27.26 4.08 -22.03
CA ASP A 19 26.39 3.26 -22.86
C ASP A 19 25.23 4.07 -23.43
N ALA A 20 24.62 4.92 -22.61
CA ALA A 20 23.44 5.71 -22.99
C ALA A 20 23.76 6.83 -23.99
N LYS A 21 24.94 7.47 -23.90
CA LYS A 21 25.29 8.63 -24.71
C LYS A 21 25.36 8.32 -26.21
N THR A 22 25.59 7.07 -26.58
CA THR A 22 25.69 6.63 -27.98
C THR A 22 24.32 6.58 -28.67
N GLU A 23 23.22 6.51 -27.90
CA GLU A 23 21.88 6.29 -28.42
C GLU A 23 21.02 7.55 -28.36
N GLU A 24 20.42 7.93 -29.49
CA GLU A 24 19.63 9.16 -29.62
C GLU A 24 18.39 9.17 -28.66
N CYS A 25 17.75 8.02 -28.50
CA CYS A 25 16.57 7.91 -27.62
C CYS A 25 16.90 8.21 -26.13
N TRP A 26 18.07 7.78 -25.66
CA TRP A 26 18.51 8.06 -24.30
C TRP A 26 19.03 9.48 -24.13
N ARG A 27 19.78 10.02 -25.13
CA ARG A 27 20.18 11.45 -25.13
C ARG A 27 18.96 12.36 -25.03
N ARG A 28 17.92 12.08 -25.82
CA ARG A 28 16.67 12.82 -25.75
C ARG A 28 16.02 12.72 -24.36
N ALA A 29 15.97 11.52 -23.77
CA ALA A 29 15.41 11.32 -22.44
C ALA A 29 16.20 12.07 -21.34
N MET A 30 17.53 12.11 -21.44
CA MET A 30 18.38 12.89 -20.51
C MET A 30 18.17 14.39 -20.67
N ASN A 31 18.07 14.90 -21.90
CA ASN A 31 17.80 16.31 -22.16
C ASN A 31 16.40 16.73 -21.65
N GLU A 32 15.38 15.87 -21.80
CA GLU A 32 14.04 16.09 -21.22
C GLU A 32 14.09 16.20 -19.69
N GLU A 33 14.91 15.41 -19.01
CA GLU A 33 15.09 15.47 -17.56
C GLU A 33 15.81 16.75 -17.13
N LEU A 34 16.93 17.11 -17.78
CA LEU A 34 17.66 18.35 -17.49
C LEU A 34 16.80 19.58 -17.73
N TRP A 35 16.06 19.60 -18.84
CA TRP A 35 15.10 20.68 -19.09
C TRP A 35 14.06 20.79 -17.97
N SER A 36 13.54 19.65 -17.48
CA SER A 36 12.59 19.65 -16.34
C SER A 36 13.21 20.20 -15.07
N ILE A 37 14.47 19.91 -14.79
CA ILE A 37 15.22 20.41 -13.63
C ILE A 37 15.43 21.93 -13.76
N GLN A 38 15.81 22.41 -14.94
CA GLN A 38 15.98 23.85 -15.22
C GLN A 38 14.66 24.62 -15.16
N ASP A 39 13.59 24.09 -15.76
CA ASP A 39 12.26 24.68 -15.77
C ASP A 39 11.69 24.87 -14.33
N ASN A 40 12.09 23.99 -13.41
CA ASN A 40 11.74 24.10 -11.99
C ASN A 40 12.68 25.00 -11.18
N ASN A 41 13.74 25.57 -11.77
CA ASN A 41 14.79 26.34 -11.07
C ASN A 41 15.36 25.56 -9.87
N THR A 42 15.70 24.28 -10.09
CA THR A 42 16.09 23.34 -9.03
C THR A 42 17.48 23.68 -8.48
N TRP A 43 18.37 24.24 -9.31
CA TRP A 43 19.76 24.54 -8.94
C TRP A 43 20.32 25.78 -9.64
N GLU A 44 21.45 26.26 -9.12
CA GLU A 44 22.31 27.24 -9.76
C GLU A 44 23.78 26.80 -9.71
N LEU A 45 24.60 27.31 -10.62
CA LEU A 45 26.03 27.05 -10.65
C LEU A 45 26.73 27.90 -9.60
N ALA A 46 27.55 27.29 -8.72
CA ALA A 46 28.20 27.95 -7.60
C ALA A 46 29.60 27.39 -7.34
N ASP A 47 30.43 28.15 -6.65
CA ASP A 47 31.67 27.64 -6.06
C ASP A 47 31.35 26.81 -4.82
N LEU A 48 32.09 25.71 -4.60
CA LEU A 48 31.89 24.89 -3.42
C LEU A 48 32.48 25.60 -2.18
N PRO A 49 31.67 25.91 -1.16
CA PRO A 49 32.19 26.53 0.06
C PRO A 49 33.20 25.62 0.79
N ASN A 50 34.15 26.25 1.51
CA ASN A 50 35.11 25.51 2.31
C ASN A 50 34.43 24.66 3.39
N GLY A 51 34.80 23.39 3.43
CA GLY A 51 34.24 22.42 4.40
C GLY A 51 32.96 21.74 3.95
N GLN A 52 32.37 22.09 2.79
CA GLN A 52 31.22 21.41 2.22
C GLN A 52 31.65 20.31 1.24
N ASN A 53 30.78 19.29 1.12
CA ASN A 53 30.97 18.18 0.19
C ASN A 53 29.87 18.19 -0.88
N ALA A 54 30.25 18.05 -2.14
CA ALA A 54 29.29 17.93 -3.24
C ALA A 54 28.88 16.47 -3.47
N ILE A 55 27.58 16.19 -3.41
CA ILE A 55 27.00 14.86 -3.63
C ILE A 55 27.14 14.49 -5.13
N GLU A 56 27.57 13.27 -5.42
CA GLU A 56 27.63 12.78 -6.79
C GLU A 56 26.27 12.48 -7.38
N LEU A 57 26.12 12.73 -8.68
CA LEU A 57 24.94 12.41 -9.46
C LEU A 57 25.18 11.16 -10.33
N LYS A 58 24.10 10.44 -10.59
CA LYS A 58 24.08 9.32 -11.56
C LYS A 58 22.81 9.34 -12.40
N TRP A 59 22.93 8.87 -13.62
CA TRP A 59 21.78 8.60 -14.47
C TRP A 59 21.15 7.24 -14.15
N VAL A 60 19.82 7.19 -14.16
CA VAL A 60 19.01 5.96 -14.06
C VAL A 60 18.07 5.91 -15.25
N TYR A 61 18.14 4.82 -16.00
CA TYR A 61 17.39 4.63 -17.24
C TYR A 61 16.26 3.63 -17.06
N LYS A 62 15.10 3.93 -17.63
CA LYS A 62 13.93 3.06 -17.57
C LYS A 62 13.13 3.11 -18.87
N VAL A 63 12.78 1.93 -19.37
CA VAL A 63 11.88 1.76 -20.50
C VAL A 63 10.44 1.63 -19.98
N LYS A 64 9.59 2.59 -20.32
CA LYS A 64 8.15 2.53 -20.05
C LYS A 64 7.48 1.74 -21.16
N LYS A 65 6.71 0.70 -20.76
CA LYS A 65 5.96 -0.19 -21.65
C LYS A 65 4.48 -0.10 -21.32
N ASP A 66 3.61 -0.29 -22.32
CA ASP A 66 2.17 -0.44 -22.13
C ASP A 66 1.82 -1.83 -21.55
N ALA A 67 0.51 -2.11 -21.40
CA ALA A 67 0.00 -3.40 -20.91
C ALA A 67 0.35 -4.56 -21.85
N GLU A 68 0.46 -4.30 -23.15
CA GLU A 68 0.83 -5.23 -24.21
C GLU A 68 2.35 -5.39 -24.38
N ARG A 69 3.15 -4.74 -23.49
CA ARG A 69 4.64 -4.72 -23.52
C ARG A 69 5.25 -3.94 -24.68
N ASN A 70 4.49 -3.12 -25.40
CA ASN A 70 5.03 -2.24 -26.40
C ASN A 70 5.80 -1.09 -25.75
N LEU A 71 6.84 -0.62 -26.43
CA LEU A 71 7.63 0.53 -25.99
C LEU A 71 6.79 1.81 -26.06
N MET A 72 6.54 2.43 -24.90
CA MET A 72 5.87 3.72 -24.79
C MET A 72 6.85 4.88 -24.80
N LYS A 73 7.86 4.83 -23.93
CA LYS A 73 8.80 5.94 -23.73
C LYS A 73 10.10 5.46 -23.07
N HIS A 74 11.21 6.02 -23.49
CA HIS A 74 12.46 6.00 -22.72
C HIS A 74 12.41 7.11 -21.67
N LYS A 75 12.79 6.81 -20.44
CA LYS A 75 12.83 7.76 -19.33
C LYS A 75 14.20 7.72 -18.67
N ALA A 76 14.89 8.84 -18.63
CA ALA A 76 16.08 9.03 -17.81
C ALA A 76 15.72 9.82 -16.55
N ARG A 77 16.42 9.56 -15.47
CA ARG A 77 16.34 10.29 -14.20
C ARG A 77 17.74 10.61 -13.73
N LEU A 78 17.98 11.87 -13.39
CA LEU A 78 19.21 12.28 -12.71
C LEU A 78 18.99 12.11 -11.21
N VAL A 79 19.83 11.32 -10.55
CA VAL A 79 19.62 10.86 -9.17
C VAL A 79 20.86 11.14 -8.33
N ALA A 80 20.68 11.81 -7.19
CA ALA A 80 21.74 12.02 -6.21
C ALA A 80 22.12 10.70 -5.49
N LYS A 81 23.41 10.49 -5.28
CA LYS A 81 23.92 9.32 -4.55
C LYS A 81 23.82 9.56 -3.03
N ALA A 82 22.61 9.54 -2.49
CA ALA A 82 22.31 9.86 -1.10
C ALA A 82 22.94 8.93 -0.05
N CYS A 83 23.67 7.89 -0.44
CA CYS A 83 24.40 7.03 0.50
C CYS A 83 25.52 7.77 1.27
N VAL A 84 25.95 8.92 0.77
CA VAL A 84 26.96 9.77 1.41
C VAL A 84 26.37 10.86 2.31
N GLN A 85 25.03 11.03 2.32
CA GLN A 85 24.37 12.00 3.19
C GLN A 85 24.42 11.56 4.66
N GLU A 86 24.77 12.49 5.52
CA GLU A 86 24.83 12.34 6.98
C GLU A 86 23.64 13.03 7.63
N GLN A 87 23.01 12.36 8.59
CA GLN A 87 21.92 12.94 9.38
C GLN A 87 22.48 14.07 10.26
N ASP A 88 21.66 15.10 10.50
CA ASP A 88 21.99 16.32 11.26
C ASP A 88 23.08 17.21 10.61
N VAL A 89 23.53 16.84 9.39
CA VAL A 89 24.42 17.65 8.54
C VAL A 89 23.73 17.98 7.21
N ASP A 90 23.34 16.96 6.45
CA ASP A 90 22.73 17.10 5.13
C ASP A 90 21.19 17.08 5.18
N PHE A 91 20.61 16.57 6.24
CA PHE A 91 19.16 16.52 6.47
C PHE A 91 18.83 16.28 7.95
N GLU A 92 17.75 16.86 8.43
CA GLU A 92 17.24 16.65 9.80
C GLU A 92 16.16 15.56 9.80
N GLU A 93 15.14 15.69 8.98
CA GLU A 93 13.97 14.83 8.94
C GLU A 93 13.68 14.36 7.49
N VAL A 94 13.32 13.08 7.33
CA VAL A 94 13.04 12.47 6.02
C VAL A 94 11.62 11.92 5.88
N PHE A 95 10.88 11.84 6.99
CA PHE A 95 9.56 11.23 6.97
C PHE A 95 8.57 12.05 6.14
N ALA A 96 7.93 11.39 5.18
CA ALA A 96 6.80 11.90 4.40
C ALA A 96 5.61 10.94 4.56
N PRO A 97 4.42 11.43 4.96
CA PRO A 97 3.23 10.61 5.05
C PRO A 97 2.86 10.01 3.68
N VAL A 98 2.49 8.74 3.69
CA VAL A 98 2.00 8.02 2.52
C VAL A 98 0.73 7.28 2.92
N ALA A 99 -0.33 7.38 2.12
CA ALA A 99 -1.60 6.73 2.41
C ALA A 99 -1.43 5.22 2.59
N ARG A 100 -1.90 4.70 3.73
CA ARG A 100 -1.93 3.26 3.98
C ARG A 100 -2.94 2.60 3.04
N MET A 101 -2.67 1.36 2.67
CA MET A 101 -3.59 0.64 1.77
C MET A 101 -4.98 0.46 2.39
N ASP A 102 -5.09 0.35 3.72
CA ASP A 102 -6.38 0.32 4.43
C ASP A 102 -7.16 1.62 4.24
N SER A 103 -6.48 2.78 4.33
CA SER A 103 -7.07 4.10 4.13
C SER A 103 -7.52 4.29 2.68
N VAL A 104 -6.73 3.81 1.72
CA VAL A 104 -7.10 3.81 0.29
C VAL A 104 -8.33 2.94 0.04
N ARG A 105 -8.37 1.72 0.60
CA ARG A 105 -9.53 0.83 0.48
C ARG A 105 -10.78 1.41 1.15
N LEU A 106 -10.62 2.09 2.29
CA LEU A 106 -11.71 2.80 2.96
C LEU A 106 -12.27 3.92 2.06
N LEU A 107 -11.40 4.71 1.42
CA LEU A 107 -11.79 5.75 0.46
C LEU A 107 -12.55 5.15 -0.74
N ILE A 108 -12.05 4.03 -1.29
CA ILE A 108 -12.71 3.33 -2.41
C ILE A 108 -14.08 2.79 -1.98
N ALA A 109 -14.17 2.19 -0.79
CA ALA A 109 -15.42 1.67 -0.25
C ALA A 109 -16.44 2.80 -0.01
N LEU A 110 -16.00 3.93 0.57
CA LEU A 110 -16.84 5.11 0.77
C LEU A 110 -17.34 5.66 -0.57
N ALA A 111 -16.45 5.83 -1.55
CA ALA A 111 -16.83 6.28 -2.90
C ALA A 111 -17.85 5.33 -3.56
N ALA A 112 -17.69 4.01 -3.40
CA ALA A 112 -18.66 3.03 -3.89
C ALA A 112 -20.01 3.17 -3.19
N GLN A 113 -20.04 3.33 -1.85
CA GLN A 113 -21.27 3.51 -1.07
C GLN A 113 -22.04 4.78 -1.47
N GLU A 114 -21.32 5.89 -1.64
CA GLU A 114 -21.88 7.19 -2.01
C GLU A 114 -22.13 7.32 -3.52
N SER A 115 -21.78 6.29 -4.31
CA SER A 115 -21.87 6.31 -5.78
C SER A 115 -21.00 7.39 -6.45
N TRP A 116 -19.93 7.79 -5.80
CA TRP A 116 -18.96 8.74 -6.34
C TRP A 116 -17.99 8.07 -7.29
N ARG A 117 -17.47 8.85 -8.24
CA ARG A 117 -16.37 8.43 -9.10
C ARG A 117 -15.03 8.79 -8.45
N ILE A 118 -14.01 7.99 -8.72
CA ILE A 118 -12.65 8.27 -8.27
C ILE A 118 -11.83 8.66 -9.48
N HIS A 119 -11.19 9.81 -9.40
CA HIS A 119 -10.29 10.35 -10.42
C HIS A 119 -8.83 10.20 -9.99
N HIS A 120 -7.94 10.20 -10.97
CA HIS A 120 -6.50 10.06 -10.76
C HIS A 120 -5.76 11.23 -11.40
N LEU A 121 -5.02 12.01 -10.59
CA LEU A 121 -4.04 12.98 -11.04
C LEU A 121 -2.64 12.48 -10.71
N TYR A 122 -1.71 12.72 -11.62
CA TYR A 122 -0.30 12.39 -11.46
C TYR A 122 0.55 13.66 -11.54
N VAL A 123 1.40 13.93 -10.54
CA VAL A 123 2.30 15.08 -10.53
C VAL A 123 3.59 14.71 -11.26
N ASN A 124 3.87 15.46 -12.33
CA ASN A 124 5.11 15.26 -13.06
C ASN A 124 6.29 15.88 -12.32
N SER A 125 7.34 15.09 -12.11
CA SER A 125 8.58 15.55 -11.45
C SER A 125 8.35 16.16 -10.06
N ALA A 126 7.46 15.56 -9.27
CA ALA A 126 7.00 16.04 -7.96
C ALA A 126 8.16 16.48 -7.04
N PHE A 127 9.23 15.71 -6.92
CA PHE A 127 10.35 16.07 -6.05
C PHE A 127 11.07 17.36 -6.47
N LEU A 128 11.08 17.70 -7.77
CA LEU A 128 11.70 18.93 -8.25
C LEU A 128 10.94 20.21 -7.88
N THR A 129 9.76 20.09 -7.29
CA THR A 129 8.97 21.24 -6.82
C THR A 129 9.15 21.54 -5.34
N GLY A 130 9.60 20.55 -4.55
CA GLY A 130 9.81 20.70 -3.10
C GLY A 130 11.02 21.57 -2.79
N GLU A 131 10.83 22.66 -2.04
CA GLU A 131 11.90 23.51 -1.56
C GLU A 131 12.76 22.80 -0.50
N LEU A 132 14.06 23.03 -0.54
CA LEU A 132 15.00 22.53 0.47
C LEU A 132 15.24 23.63 1.52
N GLU A 133 15.24 23.22 2.78
CA GLU A 133 15.62 24.09 3.91
C GLU A 133 17.13 24.04 4.14
N GLU A 134 17.78 22.94 3.73
CA GLU A 134 19.20 22.70 3.91
C GLU A 134 20.03 23.19 2.71
N GLU A 135 21.24 23.64 2.99
CA GLU A 135 22.18 24.07 1.97
C GLU A 135 22.96 22.86 1.41
N LEU A 136 22.59 22.42 0.21
CA LEU A 136 23.15 21.22 -0.44
C LEU A 136 23.81 21.55 -1.77
N TYR A 137 24.90 20.85 -2.03
CA TYR A 137 25.67 20.94 -3.27
C TYR A 137 25.75 19.58 -3.95
N VAL A 138 25.61 19.58 -5.27
CA VAL A 138 25.80 18.36 -6.10
C VAL A 138 26.83 18.65 -7.19
N LYS A 139 27.57 17.62 -7.59
CA LYS A 139 28.47 17.71 -8.74
C LYS A 139 27.68 17.92 -10.02
N GLN A 140 28.29 18.52 -11.03
CA GLN A 140 27.66 18.65 -12.35
C GLN A 140 27.32 17.27 -12.93
N PRO A 141 26.21 17.14 -13.70
CA PRO A 141 25.75 15.85 -14.21
C PRO A 141 26.78 15.22 -15.17
N PRO A 142 27.00 13.90 -15.09
CA PRO A 142 27.86 13.20 -16.04
C PRO A 142 27.45 13.47 -17.49
N GLY A 143 28.40 13.97 -18.31
CA GLY A 143 28.21 14.31 -19.71
C GLY A 143 27.61 15.69 -20.00
N TYR A 144 27.33 16.49 -18.96
CA TYR A 144 26.75 17.84 -19.07
C TYR A 144 27.53 18.85 -18.19
N ILE A 145 28.83 18.64 -18.06
CA ILE A 145 29.74 19.56 -17.38
C ILE A 145 29.94 20.79 -18.27
N GLN A 146 29.81 21.98 -17.72
CA GLN A 146 29.98 23.25 -18.46
C GLN A 146 31.45 23.48 -18.72
N GLU A 147 31.79 23.73 -19.99
CA GLU A 147 33.17 24.00 -20.45
C GLU A 147 33.70 25.28 -19.80
N GLY A 148 34.87 25.19 -19.18
CA GLY A 148 35.50 26.31 -18.43
C GLY A 148 35.02 26.46 -16.99
N GLU A 149 34.01 25.71 -16.55
CA GLU A 149 33.44 25.78 -15.21
C GLU A 149 33.46 24.39 -14.51
N GLU A 150 34.43 23.53 -14.89
CA GLU A 150 34.51 22.14 -14.40
C GLU A 150 34.74 22.04 -12.89
N HIS A 151 35.31 23.10 -12.28
CA HIS A 151 35.57 23.21 -10.86
C HIS A 151 34.32 23.58 -10.03
N LYS A 152 33.29 24.11 -10.67
CA LYS A 152 32.04 24.51 -10.01
C LYS A 152 31.10 23.35 -9.76
N VAL A 153 30.25 23.54 -8.77
CA VAL A 153 29.19 22.64 -8.35
C VAL A 153 27.82 23.27 -8.57
N LEU A 154 26.77 22.52 -8.36
CA LEU A 154 25.39 22.99 -8.44
C LEU A 154 24.83 23.11 -7.00
N LYS A 155 24.48 24.32 -6.59
CA LYS A 155 23.76 24.59 -5.34
C LYS A 155 22.28 24.28 -5.55
N LEU A 156 21.69 23.42 -4.71
CA LEU A 156 20.29 23.06 -4.79
C LEU A 156 19.41 24.07 -4.04
N HIS A 157 18.34 24.52 -4.70
CA HIS A 157 17.24 25.28 -4.10
C HIS A 157 16.02 24.37 -3.85
N LYS A 158 15.84 23.37 -4.71
CA LYS A 158 14.76 22.40 -4.61
C LYS A 158 15.31 20.98 -4.60
N ALA A 159 14.48 20.06 -4.12
CA ALA A 159 14.86 18.67 -4.00
C ALA A 159 15.13 18.02 -5.36
N LEU A 160 16.04 17.05 -5.35
CA LEU A 160 16.39 16.23 -6.50
C LEU A 160 16.10 14.77 -6.19
N TYR A 161 15.78 13.99 -7.23
CA TYR A 161 15.63 12.55 -7.05
C TYR A 161 16.86 11.93 -6.41
N GLY A 162 16.66 11.04 -5.44
CA GLY A 162 17.71 10.34 -4.73
C GLY A 162 18.11 10.97 -3.39
N LEU A 163 17.86 12.26 -3.13
CA LEU A 163 18.04 12.84 -1.81
C LEU A 163 17.09 12.22 -0.80
N ARG A 164 17.55 12.00 0.44
CA ARG A 164 16.76 11.38 1.50
C ARG A 164 15.53 12.21 1.89
N GLN A 165 15.66 13.53 1.93
CA GLN A 165 14.58 14.46 2.28
C GLN A 165 13.68 14.86 1.10
N ALA A 166 13.96 14.45 -0.14
CA ALA A 166 13.14 14.83 -1.30
C ALA A 166 11.65 14.47 -1.17
N PRO A 167 11.26 13.27 -0.66
CA PRO A 167 9.86 12.96 -0.43
C PRO A 167 9.19 13.90 0.59
N ARG A 168 9.91 14.31 1.64
CA ARG A 168 9.42 15.24 2.67
C ARG A 168 9.26 16.65 2.10
N ALA A 169 10.25 17.18 1.40
CA ALA A 169 10.19 18.50 0.79
C ALA A 169 8.97 18.61 -0.16
N TRP A 170 8.75 17.61 -1.00
CA TRP A 170 7.57 17.53 -1.84
C TRP A 170 6.27 17.47 -1.03
N ASN A 171 6.21 16.64 0.00
CA ASN A 171 5.00 16.48 0.83
C ASN A 171 4.63 17.79 1.54
N VAL A 172 5.62 18.53 2.06
CA VAL A 172 5.42 19.83 2.71
C VAL A 172 4.83 20.85 1.72
N GLU A 173 5.34 20.91 0.49
CA GLU A 173 4.84 21.83 -0.53
C GLU A 173 3.41 21.49 -0.97
N LEU A 174 3.12 20.18 -1.16
CA LEU A 174 1.77 19.74 -1.49
C LEU A 174 0.79 19.99 -0.34
N ASP A 175 1.19 19.74 0.91
CA ASP A 175 0.40 20.02 2.11
C ASP A 175 0.04 21.50 2.21
N ARG A 176 1.05 22.39 2.11
CA ARG A 176 0.86 23.85 2.10
C ARG A 176 -0.14 24.29 1.03
N THR A 177 0.01 23.72 -0.16
CA THR A 177 -0.88 24.01 -1.30
C THR A 177 -2.30 23.56 -1.02
N LEU A 178 -2.52 22.32 -0.56
CA LEU A 178 -3.88 21.82 -0.28
C LEU A 178 -4.56 22.62 0.85
N ILE A 179 -3.84 22.96 1.91
CA ILE A 179 -4.37 23.82 2.98
C ILE A 179 -4.75 25.20 2.43
N SER A 180 -3.93 25.81 1.57
CA SER A 180 -4.26 27.09 0.92
C SER A 180 -5.51 27.04 0.03
N LEU A 181 -5.83 25.86 -0.52
CA LEU A 181 -7.04 25.59 -1.28
C LEU A 181 -8.23 25.22 -0.38
N GLY A 182 -8.11 25.35 0.93
CA GLY A 182 -9.17 25.11 1.91
C GLY A 182 -9.40 23.66 2.30
N PHE A 183 -8.41 22.78 2.06
CA PHE A 183 -8.48 21.41 2.56
C PHE A 183 -8.05 21.31 4.02
N GLU A 184 -8.67 20.38 4.73
CA GLU A 184 -8.28 19.95 6.08
C GLU A 184 -7.63 18.58 5.99
N LYS A 185 -6.49 18.41 6.66
CA LYS A 185 -5.78 17.13 6.77
C LYS A 185 -6.44 16.23 7.80
N ALA A 186 -6.62 14.95 7.50
CA ALA A 186 -7.11 14.00 8.49
C ALA A 186 -6.06 13.77 9.59
N PRO A 187 -6.41 13.92 10.89
CA PRO A 187 -5.44 13.86 11.99
C PRO A 187 -4.73 12.50 12.14
N LEU A 188 -5.41 11.40 11.79
CA LEU A 188 -4.87 10.03 11.91
C LEU A 188 -4.21 9.50 10.64
N GLU A 189 -4.50 10.12 9.50
CA GLU A 189 -3.94 9.72 8.21
C GLU A 189 -3.54 10.97 7.43
N HIS A 190 -2.33 11.43 7.66
CA HIS A 190 -1.81 12.69 7.11
C HIS A 190 -1.72 12.71 5.57
N ALA A 191 -1.95 11.59 4.93
CA ALA A 191 -2.03 11.50 3.47
C ALA A 191 -3.47 11.59 2.93
N MET A 192 -4.46 11.85 3.81
CA MET A 192 -5.86 12.06 3.44
C MET A 192 -6.32 13.47 3.78
N TYR A 193 -7.04 14.08 2.85
CA TYR A 193 -7.55 15.44 2.96
C TYR A 193 -9.02 15.50 2.60
N LYS A 194 -9.76 16.41 3.25
CA LYS A 194 -11.15 16.72 2.94
C LYS A 194 -11.33 18.22 2.73
N ARG A 195 -12.32 18.59 1.93
CA ARG A 195 -12.79 19.97 1.76
C ARG A 195 -14.30 19.97 1.54
N GLY A 196 -14.99 20.95 2.12
CA GLY A 196 -16.42 21.16 1.96
C GLY A 196 -17.28 20.04 2.56
N ASP A 197 -18.59 20.24 2.52
CA ASP A 197 -19.59 19.34 3.05
C ASP A 197 -20.72 19.10 2.05
N GLY A 198 -21.51 18.05 2.28
CA GLY A 198 -22.67 17.72 1.45
C GLY A 198 -22.30 17.53 -0.03
N LYS A 199 -22.83 18.39 -0.92
CA LYS A 199 -22.57 18.34 -2.36
C LYS A 199 -21.17 18.83 -2.74
N ASP A 200 -20.61 19.76 -1.94
CA ASP A 200 -19.29 20.35 -2.22
C ASP A 200 -18.15 19.49 -1.63
N ARG A 201 -18.48 18.36 -1.02
CA ARG A 201 -17.50 17.47 -0.39
C ARG A 201 -16.54 16.92 -1.42
N LEU A 202 -15.25 17.11 -1.13
CA LEU A 202 -14.13 16.62 -1.91
C LEU A 202 -13.13 15.91 -0.99
N LEU A 203 -12.72 14.71 -1.36
CA LEU A 203 -11.73 13.91 -0.66
C LEU A 203 -10.52 13.69 -1.56
N VAL A 204 -9.33 13.81 -0.98
CA VAL A 204 -8.06 13.57 -1.69
C VAL A 204 -7.21 12.63 -0.87
N GLY A 205 -6.78 11.53 -1.49
CA GLY A 205 -5.78 10.60 -0.94
C GLY A 205 -4.48 10.74 -1.71
N ILE A 206 -3.35 10.83 -1.00
CA ILE A 206 -2.03 11.09 -1.60
C ILE A 206 -1.12 9.87 -1.42
N TYR A 207 -0.45 9.50 -2.51
CA TYR A 207 0.64 8.55 -2.46
C TYR A 207 1.81 9.09 -3.30
N VAL A 208 2.70 9.83 -2.65
CA VAL A 208 3.83 10.52 -3.27
C VAL A 208 3.37 11.47 -4.38
N ASP A 209 3.43 11.05 -5.65
CA ASP A 209 3.07 11.80 -6.85
C ASP A 209 1.68 11.46 -7.43
N ASP A 210 1.01 10.46 -6.84
CA ASP A 210 -0.33 10.02 -7.22
C ASP A 210 -1.41 10.62 -6.28
N LEU A 211 -2.39 11.33 -6.84
CA LEU A 211 -3.54 11.87 -6.12
C LEU A 211 -4.83 11.16 -6.54
N LEU A 212 -5.49 10.53 -5.59
CA LEU A 212 -6.84 9.99 -5.73
C LEU A 212 -7.84 11.04 -5.30
N ILE A 213 -8.77 11.40 -6.18
CA ILE A 213 -9.76 12.46 -5.95
C ILE A 213 -11.15 11.87 -6.09
N THR A 214 -12.00 12.10 -5.09
CA THR A 214 -13.40 11.69 -5.15
C THR A 214 -14.29 12.71 -4.44
N GLY A 215 -15.56 12.77 -4.79
CA GLY A 215 -16.49 13.72 -4.21
C GLY A 215 -17.88 13.57 -4.78
N ALA A 216 -18.82 14.36 -4.23
CA ALA A 216 -20.22 14.29 -4.59
C ALA A 216 -20.55 14.94 -5.93
N ASP A 217 -19.79 15.95 -6.36
CA ASP A 217 -20.05 16.76 -7.54
C ASP A 217 -18.85 16.76 -8.51
N GLU A 218 -19.10 16.38 -9.75
CA GLU A 218 -18.08 16.32 -10.82
C GLU A 218 -17.57 17.71 -11.22
N GLU A 219 -18.36 18.77 -11.07
CA GLU A 219 -17.93 20.15 -11.37
C GLU A 219 -16.93 20.64 -10.31
N VAL A 220 -17.18 20.32 -9.04
CA VAL A 220 -16.25 20.60 -7.94
C VAL A 220 -14.92 19.89 -8.14
N ILE A 221 -14.96 18.61 -8.57
CA ILE A 221 -13.76 17.83 -8.91
C ILE A 221 -13.03 18.48 -10.10
N ALA A 222 -13.73 18.84 -11.16
CA ALA A 222 -13.14 19.46 -12.34
C ALA A 222 -12.47 20.80 -12.02
N ASN A 223 -13.12 21.64 -11.21
CA ASN A 223 -12.55 22.90 -10.75
C ASN A 223 -11.29 22.72 -9.92
N PHE A 224 -11.28 21.76 -8.98
CA PHE A 224 -10.10 21.43 -8.21
C PHE A 224 -8.94 20.94 -9.10
N LYS A 225 -9.21 20.06 -10.07
CA LYS A 225 -8.20 19.63 -11.04
C LYS A 225 -7.60 20.82 -11.82
N LEU A 226 -8.40 21.79 -12.19
CA LEU A 226 -7.92 23.02 -12.86
C LEU A 226 -7.06 23.87 -11.94
N GLN A 227 -7.43 24.02 -10.65
CA GLN A 227 -6.64 24.71 -9.65
C GLN A 227 -5.26 24.05 -9.49
N MET A 228 -5.23 22.74 -9.31
CA MET A 228 -3.98 21.97 -9.14
C MET A 228 -3.08 22.04 -10.39
N LYS A 229 -3.65 21.98 -11.60
CA LYS A 229 -2.90 22.11 -12.87
C LYS A 229 -2.26 23.49 -13.08
N LYS A 230 -2.78 24.54 -12.42
CA LYS A 230 -2.17 25.87 -12.44
C LYS A 230 -0.97 25.99 -11.52
N LEU A 231 -0.94 25.20 -10.43
CA LEU A 231 0.09 25.23 -9.40
C LEU A 231 1.22 24.23 -9.66
N PHE A 232 0.87 23.09 -10.20
CA PHE A 232 1.80 21.99 -10.49
C PHE A 232 1.66 21.49 -11.92
N LYS A 233 2.75 21.01 -12.48
CA LYS A 233 2.74 20.30 -13.77
C LYS A 233 2.15 18.90 -13.57
N MET A 234 0.87 18.75 -13.95
CA MET A 234 0.11 17.51 -13.68
C MET A 234 -0.43 16.87 -14.95
N THR A 235 -0.51 15.55 -14.92
CA THR A 235 -1.24 14.75 -15.91
C THR A 235 -2.55 14.26 -15.31
N ASP A 236 -3.66 14.58 -15.95
CA ASP A 236 -4.96 14.01 -15.60
C ASP A 236 -5.11 12.65 -16.28
N LEU A 237 -5.13 11.59 -15.48
CA LEU A 237 -5.27 10.21 -15.94
C LEU A 237 -6.76 9.80 -16.07
N GLY A 238 -7.69 10.73 -15.82
CA GLY A 238 -9.12 10.48 -15.90
C GLY A 238 -9.66 9.72 -14.70
N LEU A 239 -10.57 8.78 -14.94
CA LEU A 239 -11.07 7.89 -13.91
C LEU A 239 -9.99 6.91 -13.48
N LEU A 240 -9.92 6.65 -12.16
CA LEU A 240 -8.98 5.70 -11.61
C LEU A 240 -9.19 4.32 -12.24
N SER A 241 -8.18 3.84 -12.95
CA SER A 241 -8.17 2.52 -13.59
C SER A 241 -6.98 1.67 -13.17
N TYR A 242 -5.91 2.32 -12.68
CA TYR A 242 -4.70 1.66 -12.23
C TYR A 242 -4.02 2.48 -11.14
N TYR A 243 -3.65 1.85 -10.03
CA TYR A 243 -3.04 2.51 -8.89
C TYR A 243 -2.07 1.59 -8.15
N LEU A 244 -0.81 1.97 -8.07
CA LEU A 244 0.23 1.21 -7.37
C LEU A 244 0.25 -0.28 -7.77
N GLY A 245 0.12 -0.59 -9.06
CA GLY A 245 0.09 -1.98 -9.52
C GLY A 245 -1.22 -2.73 -9.26
N ILE A 246 -2.26 -2.04 -8.85
CA ILE A 246 -3.62 -2.54 -8.65
C ILE A 246 -4.51 -2.03 -9.78
N GLU A 247 -5.22 -2.93 -10.41
CA GLU A 247 -6.22 -2.64 -11.43
C GLU A 247 -7.53 -2.23 -10.73
N VAL A 248 -8.13 -1.13 -11.15
CA VAL A 248 -9.38 -0.60 -10.60
C VAL A 248 -10.42 -0.52 -11.70
N GLN A 249 -11.57 -1.12 -11.50
CA GLN A 249 -12.70 -1.07 -12.42
C GLN A 249 -13.88 -0.39 -11.73
N GLN A 250 -14.30 0.75 -12.27
CA GLN A 250 -15.46 1.48 -11.79
C GLN A 250 -16.66 1.16 -12.68
N LYS A 251 -17.61 0.40 -12.12
CA LYS A 251 -18.82 -0.09 -12.81
C LYS A 251 -20.08 0.53 -12.21
N PRO A 252 -21.23 0.46 -12.89
CA PRO A 252 -22.52 0.89 -12.32
C PRO A 252 -22.85 0.21 -11.00
N GLU A 253 -22.47 -1.06 -10.83
CA GLU A 253 -22.73 -1.89 -9.64
C GLU A 253 -21.78 -1.61 -8.48
N GLY A 254 -20.61 -1.01 -8.74
CA GLY A 254 -19.59 -0.77 -7.71
C GLY A 254 -18.20 -0.57 -8.27
N ILE A 255 -17.22 -0.66 -7.37
CA ILE A 255 -15.80 -0.56 -7.69
C ILE A 255 -15.12 -1.89 -7.39
N ILE A 256 -14.26 -2.35 -8.28
CA ILE A 256 -13.53 -3.60 -8.13
C ILE A 256 -12.04 -3.29 -8.14
N ILE A 257 -11.29 -3.86 -7.21
CA ILE A 257 -9.82 -3.84 -7.22
C ILE A 257 -9.26 -5.25 -7.39
N CYS A 258 -8.32 -5.42 -8.30
CA CYS A 258 -7.67 -6.70 -8.55
C CYS A 258 -6.21 -6.50 -9.02
N GLN A 259 -5.48 -7.59 -9.18
CA GLN A 259 -4.09 -7.60 -9.66
C GLN A 259 -3.91 -8.75 -10.66
N GLU A 260 -4.79 -8.85 -11.66
CA GLU A 260 -4.79 -9.98 -12.60
C GLU A 260 -3.50 -10.05 -13.42
N ALA A 261 -3.07 -8.93 -14.00
CA ALA A 261 -1.83 -8.87 -14.78
C ALA A 261 -0.61 -9.22 -13.91
N TYR A 262 -0.58 -8.74 -12.67
CA TYR A 262 0.49 -9.05 -11.74
C TYR A 262 0.48 -10.53 -11.32
N ALA A 263 -0.68 -11.11 -11.05
CA ALA A 263 -0.82 -12.54 -10.72
C ALA A 263 -0.31 -13.43 -11.87
N LYS A 264 -0.64 -13.11 -13.12
CA LYS A 264 -0.11 -13.80 -14.31
C LYS A 264 1.41 -13.69 -14.41
N LYS A 265 1.97 -12.48 -14.18
CA LYS A 265 3.43 -12.26 -14.18
C LYS A 265 4.14 -13.06 -13.08
N VAL A 266 3.54 -13.16 -11.88
CA VAL A 266 4.08 -14.01 -10.80
C VAL A 266 4.15 -15.47 -11.23
N LEU A 267 3.07 -16.01 -11.78
CA LEU A 267 3.03 -17.40 -12.29
C LEU A 267 4.08 -17.64 -13.39
N GLU A 268 4.21 -16.73 -14.35
CA GLU A 268 5.22 -16.82 -15.41
C GLU A 268 6.63 -16.83 -14.83
N SER A 269 6.94 -15.91 -13.88
CA SER A 269 8.25 -15.79 -13.28
C SER A 269 8.65 -16.96 -12.37
N CYS A 270 7.67 -17.78 -11.95
CA CYS A 270 7.88 -18.99 -11.15
C CYS A 270 7.77 -20.28 -11.99
N GLY A 271 7.66 -20.18 -13.33
CA GLY A 271 7.46 -21.36 -14.19
C GLY A 271 6.14 -22.12 -13.99
N MET A 272 5.15 -21.46 -13.34
CA MET A 272 3.87 -22.09 -12.95
C MET A 272 2.69 -21.70 -13.85
N LYS A 273 2.99 -21.14 -15.05
CA LYS A 273 1.95 -20.68 -15.99
C LYS A 273 0.98 -21.79 -16.38
N ASP A 274 1.47 -23.02 -16.59
CA ASP A 274 0.68 -24.17 -17.10
C ASP A 274 0.38 -25.20 -16.02
N CYS A 275 0.54 -24.85 -14.72
CA CYS A 275 0.25 -25.77 -13.62
C CYS A 275 -1.26 -26.02 -13.45
N ASN A 276 -1.60 -27.19 -12.91
CA ASN A 276 -2.97 -27.53 -12.54
C ASN A 276 -3.43 -26.67 -11.35
N PRO A 277 -4.64 -26.05 -11.41
CA PRO A 277 -5.13 -25.20 -10.34
C PRO A 277 -5.47 -25.96 -9.06
N SER A 278 -5.29 -25.32 -7.91
CA SER A 278 -5.78 -25.77 -6.60
C SER A 278 -7.05 -25.02 -6.20
N HIS A 279 -7.90 -25.65 -5.40
CA HIS A 279 -9.15 -25.04 -4.91
C HIS A 279 -8.96 -24.23 -3.63
N VAL A 280 -7.87 -24.45 -2.89
CA VAL A 280 -7.53 -23.76 -1.63
C VAL A 280 -6.05 -23.40 -1.64
N PRO A 281 -5.67 -22.25 -1.06
CA PRO A 281 -4.28 -21.81 -1.07
C PRO A 281 -3.38 -22.63 -0.15
N MET A 282 -3.96 -23.28 0.87
CA MET A 282 -3.23 -24.13 1.82
C MET A 282 -4.06 -25.36 2.17
N LYS A 283 -3.42 -26.52 2.20
CA LYS A 283 -4.08 -27.79 2.57
C LYS A 283 -4.57 -27.72 4.02
N PRO A 284 -5.79 -28.20 4.33
CA PRO A 284 -6.26 -28.27 5.71
C PRO A 284 -5.31 -29.07 6.60
N ARG A 285 -5.10 -28.58 7.83
CA ARG A 285 -4.24 -29.22 8.85
C ARG A 285 -2.78 -29.37 8.46
N LEU A 286 -2.29 -28.69 7.42
CA LEU A 286 -0.87 -28.64 7.09
C LEU A 286 -0.09 -28.01 8.27
N ARG A 287 0.92 -28.69 8.74
CA ARG A 287 1.84 -28.20 9.77
C ARG A 287 3.23 -28.10 9.17
N LEU A 288 3.80 -26.92 9.21
CA LEU A 288 5.15 -26.62 8.76
C LEU A 288 6.01 -26.22 9.96
N SER A 289 7.27 -26.63 9.98
CA SER A 289 8.20 -26.37 11.08
C SER A 289 9.55 -25.88 10.58
N LYS A 290 10.18 -24.97 11.33
CA LYS A 290 11.57 -24.55 11.10
C LYS A 290 12.57 -25.71 11.31
N LYS A 291 12.16 -26.74 12.06
CA LYS A 291 12.96 -27.94 12.35
C LYS A 291 12.70 -29.07 11.34
N SER A 292 12.18 -28.76 10.15
CA SER A 292 11.99 -29.78 9.10
C SER A 292 13.33 -30.36 8.68
N GLU A 293 13.40 -31.70 8.60
CA GLU A 293 14.56 -32.45 8.11
C GLU A 293 14.59 -32.59 6.59
N ALA A 294 13.58 -32.04 5.89
CA ALA A 294 13.50 -32.06 4.45
C ALA A 294 14.65 -31.25 3.81
N PRO A 295 15.06 -31.61 2.58
CA PRO A 295 16.15 -30.92 1.89
C PRO A 295 15.94 -29.39 1.80
N ALA A 296 17.02 -28.63 2.01
CA ALA A 296 17.00 -27.18 1.88
C ALA A 296 16.78 -26.76 0.42
N VAL A 297 16.12 -25.61 0.21
CA VAL A 297 15.94 -24.98 -1.10
C VAL A 297 16.61 -23.60 -1.10
N ASP A 298 16.81 -23.01 -2.30
CA ASP A 298 17.38 -21.66 -2.41
C ASP A 298 16.53 -20.63 -1.67
N ALA A 299 17.09 -20.10 -0.58
CA ALA A 299 16.44 -19.11 0.25
C ALA A 299 16.23 -17.75 -0.48
N THR A 300 17.06 -17.44 -1.50
CA THR A 300 16.92 -16.19 -2.27
C THR A 300 15.73 -16.27 -3.21
N GLU A 301 15.58 -17.38 -3.90
CA GLU A 301 14.43 -17.64 -4.76
C GLU A 301 13.15 -17.69 -3.92
N TYR A 302 13.17 -18.44 -2.81
CA TYR A 302 12.03 -18.53 -1.88
C TYR A 302 11.57 -17.14 -1.40
N ARG A 303 12.50 -16.32 -0.91
CA ARG A 303 12.21 -14.94 -0.48
C ARG A 303 11.66 -14.08 -1.60
N SER A 304 12.18 -14.24 -2.82
CA SER A 304 11.68 -13.51 -4.00
C SER A 304 10.23 -13.84 -4.29
N VAL A 305 9.85 -15.13 -4.27
CA VAL A 305 8.47 -15.57 -4.51
C VAL A 305 7.55 -15.13 -3.37
N VAL A 306 7.94 -15.30 -2.12
CA VAL A 306 7.13 -14.87 -0.96
C VAL A 306 6.87 -13.36 -0.99
N ARG A 307 7.85 -12.51 -1.37
CA ARG A 307 7.62 -11.07 -1.53
C ARG A 307 6.57 -10.76 -2.59
N LYS A 308 6.61 -11.46 -3.72
CA LYS A 308 5.59 -11.31 -4.78
C LYS A 308 4.20 -11.71 -4.28
N LEU A 309 4.10 -12.80 -3.52
CA LEU A 309 2.83 -13.25 -2.91
C LEU A 309 2.30 -12.25 -1.87
N ARG A 310 3.17 -11.68 -1.03
CA ARG A 310 2.78 -10.64 -0.07
C ARG A 310 2.20 -9.40 -0.75
N TYR A 311 2.72 -9.02 -1.91
CA TYR A 311 2.15 -7.89 -2.65
C TYR A 311 0.74 -8.19 -3.19
N LEU A 312 0.47 -9.44 -3.61
CA LEU A 312 -0.88 -9.88 -4.00
C LEU A 312 -1.90 -9.80 -2.87
N THR A 313 -1.47 -9.94 -1.60
CA THR A 313 -2.41 -9.86 -0.47
C THR A 313 -3.07 -8.48 -0.33
N ASN A 314 -2.61 -7.43 -1.01
CA ASN A 314 -3.26 -6.11 -1.00
C ASN A 314 -4.67 -6.10 -1.61
N THR A 315 -4.98 -7.05 -2.51
CA THR A 315 -6.31 -7.22 -3.12
C THR A 315 -6.89 -8.62 -2.91
N ARG A 316 -6.15 -9.49 -2.20
CA ARG A 316 -6.47 -10.91 -2.01
C ARG A 316 -6.37 -11.29 -0.53
N PRO A 317 -7.34 -10.85 0.32
CA PRO A 317 -7.40 -11.24 1.73
C PRO A 317 -7.48 -12.77 1.92
N ASP A 318 -8.04 -13.49 0.97
CA ASP A 318 -8.12 -14.95 0.97
C ASP A 318 -6.77 -15.66 0.90
N LEU A 319 -5.71 -14.96 0.53
CA LEU A 319 -4.32 -15.43 0.55
C LEU A 319 -3.57 -15.07 1.84
N ALA A 320 -4.09 -14.15 2.65
CA ALA A 320 -3.34 -13.52 3.74
C ALA A 320 -2.78 -14.54 4.75
N TYR A 321 -3.60 -15.50 5.17
CA TYR A 321 -3.17 -16.57 6.09
C TYR A 321 -2.05 -17.43 5.48
N SER A 322 -2.28 -18.00 4.30
CA SER A 322 -1.33 -18.91 3.67
C SER A 322 0.01 -18.24 3.36
N VAL A 323 -0.01 -17.00 2.88
CA VAL A 323 1.19 -16.19 2.64
C VAL A 323 1.87 -15.82 3.98
N GLY A 324 1.09 -15.52 5.02
CA GLY A 324 1.59 -15.30 6.37
C GLY A 324 2.35 -16.52 6.93
N ILE A 325 1.82 -17.73 6.73
CA ILE A 325 2.48 -18.98 7.16
C ILE A 325 3.81 -19.19 6.42
N VAL A 326 3.83 -19.18 5.08
CA VAL A 326 5.08 -19.42 4.32
C VAL A 326 6.13 -18.33 4.56
N SER A 327 5.71 -17.12 4.93
CA SER A 327 6.62 -16.03 5.29
C SER A 327 7.46 -16.30 6.55
N ARG A 328 7.07 -17.26 7.39
CA ARG A 328 7.79 -17.62 8.62
C ARG A 328 9.10 -18.38 8.35
N PHE A 329 9.27 -18.92 7.15
CA PHE A 329 10.38 -19.82 6.78
C PHE A 329 11.39 -19.21 5.80
N MET A 330 11.39 -17.88 5.61
CA MET A 330 12.27 -17.18 4.64
C MET A 330 13.78 -17.28 4.98
N GLU A 331 14.13 -17.61 6.20
CA GLU A 331 15.53 -17.73 6.66
C GLU A 331 16.17 -19.01 6.15
N ALA A 332 15.52 -20.15 6.39
CA ALA A 332 16.01 -21.49 6.05
C ALA A 332 14.87 -22.35 5.48
N PRO A 333 14.42 -22.10 4.23
CA PRO A 333 13.33 -22.85 3.63
C PRO A 333 13.76 -24.25 3.20
N THR A 334 12.81 -25.20 3.30
CA THR A 334 12.97 -26.59 2.85
C THR A 334 11.99 -26.90 1.72
N THR A 335 12.12 -28.10 1.12
CA THR A 335 11.20 -28.58 0.06
C THR A 335 9.75 -28.65 0.52
N GLU A 336 9.47 -28.90 1.81
CA GLU A 336 8.11 -28.86 2.36
C GLU A 336 7.52 -27.44 2.33
N HIS A 337 8.34 -26.44 2.68
CA HIS A 337 7.94 -25.03 2.62
C HIS A 337 7.71 -24.59 1.17
N TRP A 338 8.55 -25.07 0.25
CA TRP A 338 8.41 -24.81 -1.18
C TRP A 338 7.12 -25.41 -1.73
N ALA A 339 6.79 -26.66 -1.37
CA ALA A 339 5.54 -27.31 -1.78
C ALA A 339 4.29 -26.55 -1.31
N ALA A 340 4.36 -25.89 -0.14
CA ALA A 340 3.28 -25.01 0.32
C ALA A 340 3.17 -23.75 -0.55
N VAL A 341 4.29 -23.13 -0.94
CA VAL A 341 4.33 -21.99 -1.89
C VAL A 341 3.76 -22.40 -3.26
N GLU A 342 4.14 -23.56 -3.79
CA GLU A 342 3.59 -24.09 -5.04
C GLU A 342 2.07 -24.27 -4.98
N ASN A 343 1.54 -24.74 -3.85
CA ASN A 343 0.09 -24.87 -3.68
C ASN A 343 -0.62 -23.51 -3.71
N ILE A 344 -0.01 -22.45 -3.13
CA ILE A 344 -0.52 -21.08 -3.23
C ILE A 344 -0.51 -20.63 -4.70
N LEU A 345 0.58 -20.86 -5.44
CA LEU A 345 0.68 -20.51 -6.86
C LEU A 345 -0.37 -21.25 -7.70
N ARG A 346 -0.61 -22.52 -7.43
CA ARG A 346 -1.71 -23.29 -8.08
C ARG A 346 -3.09 -22.71 -7.78
N TYR A 347 -3.32 -22.24 -6.56
CA TYR A 347 -4.56 -21.57 -6.22
C TYR A 347 -4.69 -20.23 -6.97
N ILE A 348 -3.63 -19.44 -7.06
CA ILE A 348 -3.60 -18.21 -7.84
C ILE A 348 -3.88 -18.50 -9.32
N LYS A 349 -3.33 -19.58 -9.89
CA LYS A 349 -3.61 -20.01 -11.28
C LYS A 349 -5.10 -20.17 -11.55
N GLY A 350 -5.84 -20.77 -10.61
CA GLY A 350 -7.30 -20.94 -10.71
C GLY A 350 -8.12 -19.69 -10.38
N THR A 351 -7.48 -18.60 -9.94
CA THR A 351 -8.14 -17.39 -9.43
C THR A 351 -7.41 -16.09 -9.80
N THR A 352 -6.73 -16.05 -10.96
CA THR A 352 -5.96 -14.89 -11.40
C THR A 352 -6.79 -13.62 -11.49
N ASN A 353 -8.04 -13.73 -11.93
CA ASN A 353 -9.00 -12.64 -12.11
C ASN A 353 -9.85 -12.36 -10.85
N PHE A 354 -9.44 -12.82 -9.66
CA PHE A 354 -10.18 -12.53 -8.44
C PHE A 354 -9.68 -11.22 -7.79
N GLY A 355 -10.60 -10.49 -7.17
CA GLY A 355 -10.32 -9.24 -6.47
C GLY A 355 -11.40 -8.90 -5.45
N CYS A 356 -11.21 -7.79 -4.73
CA CYS A 356 -12.17 -7.24 -3.79
C CYS A 356 -13.23 -6.42 -4.53
N VAL A 357 -14.50 -6.66 -4.20
CA VAL A 357 -15.66 -5.99 -4.80
C VAL A 357 -16.29 -5.06 -3.77
N TYR A 358 -16.40 -3.79 -4.11
CA TYR A 358 -17.03 -2.74 -3.32
C TYR A 358 -18.37 -2.38 -3.98
N LEU A 359 -19.46 -2.88 -3.41
CA LEU A 359 -20.80 -2.73 -3.99
C LEU A 359 -21.38 -1.35 -3.69
N ARG A 360 -22.10 -0.78 -4.66
CA ARG A 360 -22.95 0.39 -4.44
C ARG A 360 -24.18 0.00 -3.62
N LYS A 361 -24.54 0.83 -2.65
CA LYS A 361 -25.79 0.64 -1.91
C LYS A 361 -27.00 1.07 -2.74
N LYS A 362 -28.08 0.26 -2.63
CA LYS A 362 -29.37 0.56 -3.29
C LYS A 362 -30.26 1.55 -2.48
N LYS A 363 -29.95 1.80 -1.22
CA LYS A 363 -30.67 2.71 -0.30
C LYS A 363 -29.69 3.49 0.57
N LYS A 364 -30.07 4.69 1.01
CA LYS A 364 -29.36 5.52 2.03
C LYS A 364 -29.48 4.88 3.42
N GLU A 365 -28.96 3.71 3.62
CA GLU A 365 -28.75 3.14 4.96
C GLU A 365 -27.47 3.71 5.56
N MET A 366 -27.44 3.84 6.90
CA MET A 366 -26.23 4.25 7.61
C MET A 366 -25.06 3.33 7.24
N VAL A 367 -23.88 3.91 7.08
CA VAL A 367 -22.68 3.17 6.66
C VAL A 367 -22.02 2.62 7.92
N GLU A 368 -22.30 1.37 8.24
CA GLU A 368 -21.76 0.69 9.41
C GLU A 368 -20.37 0.11 9.14
N LEU A 369 -19.45 0.37 10.07
CA LEU A 369 -18.13 -0.27 10.10
C LEU A 369 -18.19 -1.53 10.96
N LEU A 370 -18.14 -2.70 10.32
CA LEU A 370 -18.31 -4.01 10.95
C LEU A 370 -16.97 -4.75 11.00
N GLY A 371 -16.52 -5.11 12.19
CA GLY A 371 -15.32 -5.86 12.47
C GLY A 371 -15.57 -7.33 12.81
N TYR A 372 -14.57 -8.17 12.56
CA TYR A 372 -14.50 -9.57 12.97
C TYR A 372 -13.11 -9.85 13.52
N SER A 373 -13.03 -10.59 14.62
CA SER A 373 -11.78 -11.02 15.25
C SER A 373 -11.84 -12.50 15.60
N ASP A 374 -10.77 -13.22 15.26
CA ASP A 374 -10.60 -14.65 15.55
C ASP A 374 -9.13 -14.93 15.89
N SER A 375 -8.86 -16.01 16.61
CA SER A 375 -7.53 -16.51 16.86
C SER A 375 -7.48 -18.04 16.82
N ASP A 376 -6.40 -18.61 16.29
CA ASP A 376 -6.11 -20.01 16.56
C ASP A 376 -5.48 -20.18 17.95
N MET A 377 -5.50 -21.39 18.48
CA MET A 377 -4.78 -21.72 19.73
C MET A 377 -3.48 -22.45 19.45
N ALA A 378 -2.34 -21.75 19.68
CA ALA A 378 -1.00 -22.32 19.59
C ALA A 378 -0.70 -23.02 18.25
N GLY A 379 -1.18 -22.45 17.13
CA GLY A 379 -1.08 -23.08 15.80
C GLY A 379 0.32 -23.18 15.23
N ASP A 380 1.26 -22.33 15.68
CA ASP A 380 2.67 -22.46 15.31
C ASP A 380 3.31 -23.61 16.11
N VAL A 381 3.85 -24.60 15.39
CA VAL A 381 4.40 -25.81 16.02
C VAL A 381 5.76 -25.59 16.68
N ASP A 382 6.50 -24.57 16.24
CA ASP A 382 7.87 -24.30 16.71
C ASP A 382 7.89 -23.54 18.04
N ASP A 383 7.11 -22.50 18.19
CA ASP A 383 7.09 -21.63 19.37
C ASP A 383 5.72 -21.50 20.06
N ARG A 384 4.74 -22.28 19.61
CA ARG A 384 3.39 -22.39 20.20
C ARG A 384 2.63 -21.08 20.28
N LYS A 385 2.98 -20.10 19.40
CA LYS A 385 2.25 -18.85 19.30
C LYS A 385 1.03 -18.98 18.40
N SER A 386 0.00 -18.26 18.76
CA SER A 386 -1.26 -18.17 18.01
C SER A 386 -1.16 -17.21 16.83
N THR A 387 -2.10 -17.33 15.89
CA THR A 387 -2.29 -16.40 14.78
C THR A 387 -3.58 -15.63 14.99
N SER A 388 -3.51 -14.31 15.03
CA SER A 388 -4.68 -13.42 15.08
C SER A 388 -5.17 -13.11 13.67
N GLY A 389 -6.48 -13.15 13.48
CA GLY A 389 -7.20 -12.72 12.28
C GLY A 389 -8.11 -11.55 12.60
N VAL A 390 -8.05 -10.50 11.80
CA VAL A 390 -8.92 -9.33 11.92
C VAL A 390 -9.43 -8.97 10.53
N ALA A 391 -10.71 -8.66 10.41
CA ALA A 391 -11.32 -8.19 9.17
C ALA A 391 -12.32 -7.07 9.46
N TYR A 392 -12.24 -5.96 8.69
CA TYR A 392 -13.19 -4.85 8.77
C TYR A 392 -13.89 -4.61 7.45
N PHE A 393 -15.18 -4.33 7.52
CA PHE A 393 -16.06 -4.14 6.38
C PHE A 393 -16.77 -2.79 6.48
N LEU A 394 -16.85 -2.08 5.37
CA LEU A 394 -17.70 -0.89 5.24
C LEU A 394 -18.82 -1.21 4.24
N GLY A 395 -20.08 -1.18 4.74
CA GLY A 395 -21.22 -1.52 3.90
C GLY A 395 -21.15 -2.91 3.26
N GLY A 396 -20.60 -3.90 3.97
CA GLY A 396 -20.43 -5.28 3.50
C GLY A 396 -19.23 -5.54 2.60
N SER A 397 -18.41 -4.51 2.30
CA SER A 397 -17.18 -4.63 1.50
C SER A 397 -15.95 -4.58 2.40
N ILE A 398 -15.00 -5.52 2.21
CA ILE A 398 -13.81 -5.61 3.07
C ILE A 398 -12.85 -4.45 2.80
N VAL A 399 -12.48 -3.70 3.85
CA VAL A 399 -11.58 -2.54 3.77
C VAL A 399 -10.24 -2.76 4.44
N SER A 400 -10.20 -3.56 5.50
CA SER A 400 -8.98 -3.89 6.22
C SER A 400 -8.96 -5.35 6.63
N TRP A 401 -7.78 -5.96 6.63
CA TRP A 401 -7.57 -7.33 7.10
C TRP A 401 -6.15 -7.56 7.59
N LEU A 402 -6.04 -8.45 8.56
CA LEU A 402 -4.79 -8.84 9.17
C LEU A 402 -4.79 -10.34 9.43
N SER A 403 -3.70 -11.02 9.07
CA SER A 403 -3.38 -12.37 9.51
C SER A 403 -1.96 -12.34 10.07
N GLN A 404 -1.82 -12.35 11.38
CA GLN A 404 -0.54 -12.10 12.03
C GLN A 404 -0.28 -13.05 13.19
N LYS A 405 0.92 -13.64 13.23
CA LYS A 405 1.40 -14.41 14.38
C LYS A 405 1.53 -13.50 15.60
N GLN A 406 1.00 -13.91 16.73
CA GLN A 406 1.09 -13.19 18.00
C GLN A 406 2.54 -13.09 18.48
N LYS A 407 2.88 -12.01 19.18
CA LYS A 407 4.23 -11.78 19.71
C LYS A 407 4.51 -12.60 20.95
N VAL A 408 3.47 -12.98 21.69
CA VAL A 408 3.53 -13.75 22.96
C VAL A 408 2.84 -15.10 22.78
N VAL A 409 3.13 -16.04 23.67
CA VAL A 409 2.42 -17.32 23.77
C VAL A 409 1.20 -17.12 24.64
N ALA A 410 0.03 -17.39 24.11
CA ALA A 410 -1.22 -17.40 24.87
C ALA A 410 -1.32 -18.68 25.70
N LEU A 411 -1.72 -18.56 26.95
CA LEU A 411 -1.85 -19.68 27.91
C LEU A 411 -3.20 -20.38 27.80
N SER A 412 -4.18 -19.77 27.13
CA SER A 412 -5.50 -20.32 26.88
C SER A 412 -6.07 -19.80 25.56
N SER A 413 -7.11 -20.47 25.03
CA SER A 413 -7.85 -20.00 23.85
C SER A 413 -8.42 -18.59 24.08
N ARG A 414 -8.98 -18.34 25.26
CA ARG A 414 -9.51 -17.01 25.64
C ARG A 414 -8.43 -15.92 25.57
N GLU A 415 -7.22 -16.20 26.06
CA GLU A 415 -6.12 -15.23 25.98
C GLU A 415 -5.70 -14.97 24.54
N ALA A 416 -5.67 -16.00 23.69
CA ALA A 416 -5.39 -15.86 22.28
C ALA A 416 -6.45 -15.00 21.57
N GLU A 417 -7.74 -15.28 21.81
CA GLU A 417 -8.87 -14.48 21.31
C GLU A 417 -8.79 -13.04 21.82
N TYR A 418 -8.46 -12.86 23.08
CA TYR A 418 -8.32 -11.54 23.68
C TYR A 418 -7.21 -10.70 22.98
N ILE A 419 -6.06 -11.30 22.70
CA ILE A 419 -4.95 -10.63 22.02
C ILE A 419 -5.36 -10.23 20.60
N ALA A 420 -6.11 -11.08 19.90
CA ALA A 420 -6.65 -10.78 18.58
C ALA A 420 -7.64 -9.62 18.63
N ALA A 421 -8.58 -9.67 19.58
CA ALA A 421 -9.59 -8.65 19.79
C ALA A 421 -8.98 -7.28 20.15
N ALA A 422 -7.93 -7.25 21.00
CA ALA A 422 -7.21 -6.01 21.30
C ALA A 422 -6.65 -5.35 20.03
N THR A 423 -6.13 -6.16 19.10
CA THR A 423 -5.64 -5.67 17.81
C THR A 423 -6.80 -5.16 16.94
N ALA A 424 -7.93 -5.89 16.95
CA ALA A 424 -9.14 -5.50 16.22
C ALA A 424 -9.69 -4.16 16.74
N VAL A 425 -9.80 -3.99 18.07
CA VAL A 425 -10.28 -2.73 18.68
C VAL A 425 -9.42 -1.55 18.24
N CYS A 426 -8.08 -1.67 18.33
CA CYS A 426 -7.19 -0.60 17.85
C CYS A 426 -7.44 -0.24 16.38
N GLN A 427 -7.55 -1.24 15.52
CA GLN A 427 -7.79 -1.04 14.08
C GLN A 427 -9.18 -0.43 13.84
N GLY A 428 -10.22 -0.90 14.54
CA GLY A 428 -11.58 -0.40 14.42
C GLY A 428 -11.72 1.06 14.82
N VAL A 429 -11.14 1.45 15.97
CA VAL A 429 -11.13 2.86 16.42
C VAL A 429 -10.41 3.75 15.40
N CYS A 430 -9.27 3.30 14.87
CA CYS A 430 -8.56 4.07 13.84
C CYS A 430 -9.39 4.26 12.56
N LEU A 431 -10.01 3.18 12.06
CA LEU A 431 -10.87 3.24 10.86
C LEU A 431 -12.15 4.06 11.09
N GLY A 432 -12.79 3.92 12.27
CA GLY A 432 -13.98 4.69 12.63
C GLY A 432 -13.69 6.19 12.68
N ARG A 433 -12.60 6.58 13.33
CA ARG A 433 -12.18 7.99 13.37
C ARG A 433 -11.84 8.53 11.98
N LEU A 434 -11.07 7.77 11.18
CA LEU A 434 -10.77 8.18 9.81
C LEU A 434 -12.05 8.33 8.97
N LEU A 435 -13.00 7.41 9.12
CA LEU A 435 -14.31 7.52 8.46
C LEU A 435 -15.06 8.78 8.91
N GLY A 436 -15.05 9.09 10.20
CA GLY A 436 -15.60 10.32 10.77
C GLY A 436 -14.95 11.57 10.19
N ASP A 437 -13.62 11.59 10.14
CA ASP A 437 -12.86 12.70 9.55
C ASP A 437 -13.24 12.92 8.09
N LEU A 438 -13.33 11.85 7.28
CA LEU A 438 -13.65 11.93 5.85
C LEU A 438 -15.13 12.29 5.59
N THR A 439 -16.04 11.82 6.44
CA THR A 439 -17.48 12.06 6.25
C THR A 439 -17.98 13.33 6.93
N GLY A 440 -17.19 13.96 7.80
CA GLY A 440 -17.60 15.10 8.62
C GLY A 440 -18.74 14.78 9.61
N LYS A 441 -18.98 13.49 9.90
CA LYS A 441 -19.92 13.02 10.91
C LYS A 441 -19.14 12.50 12.08
N GLU A 442 -19.73 12.54 13.29
CA GLU A 442 -19.14 11.79 14.40
C GLU A 442 -19.02 10.31 14.01
N PRO A 443 -17.90 9.65 14.39
CA PRO A 443 -17.72 8.24 14.07
C PRO A 443 -18.85 7.45 14.71
N GLU A 444 -19.65 6.78 13.87
CA GLU A 444 -20.62 5.82 14.31
C GLU A 444 -19.92 4.70 15.09
N ARG A 445 -20.62 4.08 16.03
CA ARG A 445 -20.07 2.96 16.78
C ARG A 445 -19.54 1.89 15.83
N VAL A 446 -18.33 1.44 16.09
CA VAL A 446 -17.74 0.33 15.36
C VAL A 446 -18.20 -0.96 16.01
N VAL A 447 -18.85 -1.82 15.25
CA VAL A 447 -19.30 -3.13 15.76
C VAL A 447 -18.20 -4.17 15.55
N LEU A 448 -17.80 -4.87 16.60
CA LEU A 448 -16.82 -5.96 16.57
C LEU A 448 -17.49 -7.29 16.94
N ASN A 449 -17.47 -8.24 16.02
CA ASN A 449 -18.02 -9.57 16.18
C ASN A 449 -16.95 -10.58 16.61
N ILE A 450 -17.23 -11.32 17.68
CA ILE A 450 -16.35 -12.34 18.28
C ILE A 450 -17.18 -13.60 18.54
N ASP A 451 -16.59 -14.78 18.37
CA ASP A 451 -17.26 -16.07 18.58
C ASP A 451 -16.90 -16.76 19.91
N ASP A 452 -16.31 -16.03 20.87
CA ASP A 452 -16.07 -16.50 22.25
C ASP A 452 -16.78 -15.61 23.27
N GLU A 453 -17.96 -16.07 23.76
CA GLU A 453 -18.73 -15.41 24.83
C GLU A 453 -17.89 -15.20 26.08
N SER A 454 -16.95 -16.11 26.36
CA SER A 454 -16.10 -16.00 27.55
C SER A 454 -15.14 -14.82 27.47
N THR A 455 -14.67 -14.48 26.26
CA THR A 455 -13.85 -13.29 26.02
C THR A 455 -14.66 -12.02 26.21
N ILE A 456 -15.91 -12.00 25.74
CA ILE A 456 -16.81 -10.85 25.91
C ILE A 456 -17.13 -10.65 27.43
N SER A 457 -17.44 -11.71 28.15
CA SER A 457 -17.73 -11.66 29.59
C SER A 457 -16.55 -11.13 30.42
N LEU A 458 -15.31 -11.33 29.99
CA LEU A 458 -14.13 -10.78 30.66
C LEU A 458 -14.04 -9.25 30.56
N TRP A 459 -14.66 -8.64 29.56
CA TRP A 459 -14.67 -7.18 29.41
C TRP A 459 -15.73 -6.53 30.31
N GLU A 460 -16.81 -7.23 30.60
CA GLU A 460 -17.91 -6.76 31.44
C GLU A 460 -17.62 -6.93 32.95
N ASN A 461 -16.77 -7.90 33.34
CA ASN A 461 -16.55 -8.27 34.72
C ASN A 461 -15.15 -7.94 35.26
N GLN A 462 -15.10 -7.28 36.45
CA GLN A 462 -13.86 -6.80 37.11
C GLN A 462 -12.99 -7.88 37.77
N MET A 463 -13.40 -9.14 37.83
CA MET A 463 -12.73 -10.16 38.64
C MET A 463 -11.80 -11.04 37.80
N HIS A 464 -10.52 -11.08 38.15
CA HIS A 464 -9.43 -12.00 37.75
C HIS A 464 -8.24 -11.44 36.95
N HIS A 465 -7.57 -10.38 37.44
CA HIS A 465 -6.43 -9.78 36.72
C HIS A 465 -5.08 -9.84 37.43
N GLY A 466 -4.76 -10.94 38.12
CA GLY A 466 -3.56 -11.03 38.99
C GLY A 466 -2.21 -11.38 38.33
N ARG A 467 -2.09 -11.69 37.04
CA ARG A 467 -0.91 -12.41 36.55
C ARG A 467 -0.09 -11.87 35.37
N CYS A 468 -0.53 -10.87 34.62
CA CYS A 468 0.24 -10.41 33.45
C CYS A 468 0.08 -8.91 33.16
N LYS A 469 1.05 -8.07 33.58
CA LYS A 469 1.03 -6.61 33.37
C LYS A 469 0.87 -6.17 31.91
N HIS A 470 1.46 -6.87 30.93
CA HIS A 470 1.36 -6.53 29.51
C HIS A 470 -0.04 -6.80 28.91
N ILE A 471 -0.80 -7.71 29.54
CA ILE A 471 -2.19 -7.99 29.19
C ILE A 471 -3.08 -6.95 29.85
N ASP A 472 -2.79 -6.54 31.07
CA ASP A 472 -3.55 -5.57 31.86
C ASP A 472 -3.74 -4.23 31.12
N THR A 473 -2.70 -3.69 30.51
CA THR A 473 -2.78 -2.44 29.71
C THR A 473 -3.75 -2.57 28.53
N ARG A 474 -3.74 -3.72 27.85
CA ARG A 474 -4.67 -3.98 26.74
C ARG A 474 -6.11 -4.16 27.24
N TYR A 475 -6.29 -4.79 28.39
CA TYR A 475 -7.60 -4.95 29.05
C TYR A 475 -8.23 -3.59 29.34
N ARG A 476 -7.47 -2.69 29.94
CA ARG A 476 -7.94 -1.33 30.26
C ARG A 476 -8.36 -0.59 29.00
N TYR A 477 -7.51 -0.61 27.96
CA TYR A 477 -7.80 0.07 26.70
C TYR A 477 -9.08 -0.43 26.02
N ILE A 478 -9.27 -1.76 25.93
CA ILE A 478 -10.51 -2.32 25.34
C ILE A 478 -11.73 -1.88 26.13
N ARG A 479 -11.65 -1.99 27.47
CA ARG A 479 -12.75 -1.58 28.36
C ARG A 479 -13.08 -0.11 28.18
N GLU A 480 -12.09 0.77 28.20
CA GLU A 480 -12.27 2.19 27.95
C GLU A 480 -12.98 2.44 26.60
N CYS A 481 -12.58 1.74 25.55
CA CYS A 481 -13.22 1.87 24.24
C CYS A 481 -14.70 1.39 24.24
N VAL A 482 -15.03 0.36 25.01
CA VAL A 482 -16.41 -0.14 25.14
C VAL A 482 -17.23 0.79 26.05
N GLU A 483 -16.71 1.19 27.22
CA GLU A 483 -17.36 2.11 28.15
C GLU A 483 -17.64 3.48 27.52
N GLU A 484 -16.68 3.99 26.72
CA GLU A 484 -16.84 5.23 25.96
C GLU A 484 -17.70 5.06 24.69
N SER A 485 -18.27 3.90 24.46
CA SER A 485 -19.12 3.58 23.30
C SER A 485 -18.43 3.82 21.94
N LYS A 486 -17.10 3.70 21.88
CA LYS A 486 -16.32 3.74 20.64
C LYS A 486 -16.44 2.45 19.84
N ILE A 487 -16.64 1.33 20.56
CA ILE A 487 -16.82 -0.01 19.97
C ILE A 487 -17.95 -0.73 20.71
N ASP A 488 -18.88 -1.30 19.94
CA ASP A 488 -19.85 -2.27 20.42
C ASP A 488 -19.34 -3.68 20.12
N VAL A 489 -19.48 -4.59 21.05
CA VAL A 489 -19.02 -5.97 20.88
C VAL A 489 -20.20 -6.91 20.83
N ASN A 490 -20.27 -7.73 19.80
CA ASN A 490 -21.34 -8.70 19.61
C ASN A 490 -20.80 -10.11 19.54
N TYR A 491 -21.53 -11.04 20.12
CA TYR A 491 -21.29 -12.47 19.90
C TYR A 491 -21.83 -12.92 18.55
N ILE A 492 -21.08 -13.77 17.86
CA ILE A 492 -21.53 -14.45 16.64
C ILE A 492 -21.23 -15.95 16.70
N CYS A 493 -22.02 -16.74 15.97
CA CYS A 493 -21.74 -18.15 15.80
C CYS A 493 -20.44 -18.36 15.00
N THR A 494 -19.64 -19.38 15.36
CA THR A 494 -18.35 -19.72 14.70
C THR A 494 -18.52 -19.99 13.18
N ASP A 495 -19.68 -20.47 12.73
CA ASP A 495 -19.95 -20.65 11.31
C ASP A 495 -20.07 -19.33 10.52
N ASP A 496 -20.29 -18.24 11.21
CA ASP A 496 -20.41 -16.88 10.67
C ASP A 496 -19.17 -16.02 10.91
N GLN A 497 -18.16 -16.53 11.64
CA GLN A 497 -16.91 -15.84 11.90
C GLN A 497 -16.08 -15.65 10.63
N LEU A 498 -16.09 -14.44 10.07
CA LEU A 498 -15.39 -14.14 8.82
C LEU A 498 -13.88 -14.08 8.97
N ALA A 499 -13.37 -13.87 10.17
CA ALA A 499 -11.93 -13.87 10.43
C ALA A 499 -11.31 -15.27 10.44
N ASP A 500 -12.08 -16.37 10.47
CA ASP A 500 -11.61 -17.75 10.38
C ASP A 500 -10.66 -17.99 9.18
N ILE A 501 -10.95 -17.37 8.02
CA ILE A 501 -10.12 -17.49 6.81
C ILE A 501 -8.72 -16.88 6.98
N LEU A 502 -8.53 -16.05 8.01
CA LEU A 502 -7.29 -15.35 8.32
C LEU A 502 -6.48 -16.03 9.44
N THR A 503 -7.03 -17.05 10.12
CA THR A 503 -6.39 -17.70 11.26
C THR A 503 -6.06 -19.16 11.03
N ARG A 504 -6.77 -19.82 10.11
CA ARG A 504 -6.59 -21.26 9.87
C ARG A 504 -6.79 -21.67 8.42
N SER A 505 -6.20 -22.82 8.04
CA SER A 505 -6.46 -23.43 6.75
C SER A 505 -7.81 -24.14 6.76
N LEU A 506 -8.72 -23.71 5.89
CA LEU A 506 -10.09 -24.22 5.80
C LEU A 506 -10.25 -25.29 4.71
N GLY A 507 -11.19 -26.20 4.94
CA GLY A 507 -11.62 -27.13 3.91
C GLY A 507 -12.31 -26.40 2.74
N ARG A 508 -12.27 -26.99 1.54
CA ARG A 508 -12.72 -26.38 0.27
C ARG A 508 -14.09 -25.70 0.37
N GLN A 509 -15.09 -26.36 0.93
CA GLN A 509 -16.45 -25.83 0.98
C GLN A 509 -16.53 -24.58 1.88
N LYS A 510 -16.00 -24.67 3.12
CA LYS A 510 -15.96 -23.54 4.06
C LYS A 510 -15.12 -22.39 3.50
N PHE A 511 -13.95 -22.69 2.92
CA PHE A 511 -13.06 -21.68 2.31
C PHE A 511 -13.78 -20.89 1.20
N VAL A 512 -14.44 -21.57 0.26
CA VAL A 512 -15.15 -20.91 -0.85
C VAL A 512 -16.34 -20.08 -0.33
N LYS A 513 -17.08 -20.58 0.68
CA LYS A 513 -18.14 -19.81 1.35
C LYS A 513 -17.59 -18.52 1.97
N MET A 514 -16.53 -18.64 2.79
CA MET A 514 -15.92 -17.49 3.47
C MET A 514 -15.32 -16.49 2.49
N ARG A 515 -14.56 -16.95 1.48
CA ARG A 515 -14.00 -16.10 0.44
C ARG A 515 -15.06 -15.22 -0.26
N ARG A 516 -16.23 -15.78 -0.56
CA ARG A 516 -17.35 -15.01 -1.14
C ARG A 516 -17.89 -13.97 -0.17
N ARG A 517 -18.03 -14.33 1.12
CA ARG A 517 -18.52 -13.44 2.17
C ARG A 517 -17.58 -12.29 2.48
N ILE A 518 -16.27 -12.49 2.34
CA ILE A 518 -15.28 -11.40 2.43
C ILE A 518 -15.13 -10.62 1.12
N SER A 519 -16.12 -10.68 0.22
CA SER A 519 -16.21 -9.91 -1.03
C SER A 519 -15.08 -10.19 -2.03
N VAL A 520 -14.42 -11.36 -2.00
CA VAL A 520 -13.41 -11.78 -2.98
C VAL A 520 -14.06 -12.69 -4.03
N GLN A 521 -14.17 -12.16 -5.24
CA GLN A 521 -14.90 -12.80 -6.34
C GLN A 521 -14.15 -12.64 -7.67
N ALA A 522 -14.55 -13.45 -8.66
CA ALA A 522 -14.07 -13.30 -10.02
C ALA A 522 -14.56 -11.97 -10.63
N VAL A 523 -13.64 -11.21 -11.16
CA VAL A 523 -13.92 -10.01 -11.95
C VAL A 523 -14.37 -10.47 -13.35
N LYS A 524 -15.62 -10.12 -13.74
CA LYS A 524 -16.17 -10.42 -15.07
C LYS A 524 -15.83 -9.30 -16.05
#